data_869221097d61640813ead5a7bb8acf62
#
_entry.id   869221097d61640813ead5a7bb8acf62
#
_cell.length_a   1.000
_cell.length_b   1.000
_cell.length_c   1.000
_cell.angle_alpha   90.00
_cell.angle_beta   90.00
_cell.angle_gamma   90.00
#
_symmetry.space_group_name_H-M   'P 1'
#
loop_
_entity.id
_entity.type
_entity.pdbx_description
1 polymer ?
#
loop_
_entity_poly.entity_id
_entity_poly.type
_entity_poly.pdbx_seq_one_letter_code
_entity_poly.pdbx_strand_id
1 'polypeptide(L)'
;MGVFLITRELFQGKANNENTKVIEQSASAVNQTGESLSNEIPTDDQNGEKSLEQLVKQYDDIPIFDAHNHNAGGERYRKMMETWDKNSIERIVLFGAVSSPDAVVTDKIAWEAYLDHPDRFIPFFSGVNLLEESGLQTVKDNLEKGYFGIGEIAAASTYSPILTKVPWKTAHPMDGILPQIYELCAQYQAPLLLHIDPLDGLPISKLKEALMQYPDTTIILAHANAYNTPGNVENLLEEHPNLYVDFFAGFTAYNADSTNKLDDFIPIIKKYPNRILLSTDSGFGLNSELQAIDAIYRLIDLLNDRVLAKQIAYDNLDALIARQPATATQLKAIEELKLTEAQLPNLESLSKLEAAKIINAGRDK
;
A
#
# COMPACT_ATOMS: atom_id res chain seq x y z
N MET A 1 -29.53 -5.70 -50.76
CA MET A 1 -30.70 -5.79 -49.87
C MET A 1 -30.66 -7.12 -49.16
N GLY A 2 -30.47 -7.15 -47.88
CA GLY A 2 -30.39 -8.39 -47.08
C GLY A 2 -29.79 -8.05 -45.71
N VAL A 3 -30.65 -7.59 -44.80
CA VAL A 3 -30.35 -7.30 -43.40
C VAL A 3 -30.20 -8.61 -42.66
N PHE A 4 -29.07 -8.87 -42.04
CA PHE A 4 -28.95 -9.89 -41.01
C PHE A 4 -28.89 -9.26 -39.65
N LEU A 5 -30.01 -9.29 -38.95
CA LEU A 5 -30.11 -9.17 -37.50
C LEU A 5 -29.55 -10.49 -36.91
N ILE A 6 -28.47 -10.39 -36.15
CA ILE A 6 -28.07 -11.48 -35.27
C ILE A 6 -28.37 -11.02 -33.83
N THR A 7 -29.31 -11.75 -33.27
CA THR A 7 -29.85 -11.67 -31.94
C THR A 7 -28.79 -11.87 -30.87
N ARG A 8 -28.81 -10.93 -29.94
CA ARG A 8 -28.06 -10.91 -28.70
C ARG A 8 -28.80 -11.73 -27.65
N GLU A 9 -28.47 -13.00 -27.52
CA GLU A 9 -28.89 -13.80 -26.38
C GLU A 9 -27.83 -14.86 -26.02
N LEU A 10 -27.73 -15.10 -24.70
CA LEU A 10 -26.95 -16.13 -24.01
C LEU A 10 -25.50 -15.77 -23.66
N PHE A 11 -25.35 -15.04 -22.55
CA PHE A 11 -24.51 -15.43 -21.40
C PHE A 11 -24.89 -14.52 -20.22
N GLN A 12 -26.05 -14.76 -19.62
CA GLN A 12 -26.33 -14.33 -18.26
C GLN A 12 -25.94 -15.47 -17.31
N GLY A 13 -24.67 -15.49 -16.91
CA GLY A 13 -24.29 -16.11 -15.65
C GLY A 13 -24.93 -15.29 -14.53
N LYS A 14 -25.72 -15.92 -13.68
CA LYS A 14 -26.26 -15.31 -12.46
C LYS A 14 -25.10 -14.97 -11.53
N ALA A 15 -24.52 -13.78 -11.67
CA ALA A 15 -23.80 -13.15 -10.59
C ALA A 15 -24.84 -12.74 -9.54
N ASN A 16 -24.61 -13.10 -8.29
CA ASN A 16 -25.52 -12.82 -7.19
C ASN A 16 -25.76 -11.30 -7.11
N ASN A 17 -27.00 -10.90 -7.34
CA ASN A 17 -27.48 -9.52 -7.42
C ASN A 17 -27.42 -8.78 -6.07
N GLU A 18 -27.03 -9.47 -5.00
CA GLU A 18 -26.92 -8.89 -3.65
C GLU A 18 -25.60 -8.13 -3.45
N ASN A 19 -24.47 -8.63 -3.95
CA ASN A 19 -23.16 -7.94 -3.82
C ASN A 19 -23.07 -6.67 -4.66
N THR A 20 -23.75 -6.60 -5.81
CA THR A 20 -23.72 -5.41 -6.68
C THR A 20 -24.50 -4.23 -6.08
N LYS A 21 -25.56 -4.49 -5.33
CA LYS A 21 -26.33 -3.43 -4.66
C LYS A 21 -25.61 -2.81 -3.47
N VAL A 22 -24.83 -3.60 -2.74
CA VAL A 22 -24.04 -3.14 -1.59
C VAL A 22 -22.95 -2.16 -2.06
N ILE A 23 -22.31 -2.45 -3.16
CA ILE A 23 -21.20 -1.62 -3.71
C ILE A 23 -21.71 -0.29 -4.31
N GLU A 24 -22.92 -0.25 -4.87
CA GLU A 24 -23.49 0.99 -5.38
C GLU A 24 -23.90 1.99 -4.28
N GLN A 25 -24.16 1.54 -3.06
CA GLN A 25 -24.52 2.40 -1.94
C GLN A 25 -23.31 3.04 -1.26
N SER A 26 -22.15 2.36 -1.20
CA SER A 26 -20.90 2.94 -0.67
C SER A 26 -20.36 4.07 -1.54
N ALA A 27 -20.64 4.07 -2.85
CA ALA A 27 -20.23 5.12 -3.78
C ALA A 27 -20.94 6.48 -3.53
N SER A 28 -22.06 6.50 -2.85
CA SER A 28 -22.84 7.72 -2.59
C SER A 28 -22.40 8.52 -1.35
N ALA A 29 -21.53 7.98 -0.52
CA ALA A 29 -21.12 8.58 0.76
C ALA A 29 -19.79 9.40 0.69
N VAL A 30 -19.10 9.44 -0.45
CA VAL A 30 -17.90 10.26 -0.59
C VAL A 30 -18.27 11.70 -0.92
N ASN A 31 -18.41 12.52 0.12
CA ASN A 31 -18.59 13.97 -0.03
C ASN A 31 -17.33 14.61 -0.64
N GLN A 32 -17.50 15.23 -1.81
CA GLN A 32 -16.47 16.01 -2.53
C GLN A 32 -16.23 17.42 -1.92
N THR A 33 -16.68 17.68 -0.71
CA THR A 33 -16.46 18.99 -0.06
C THR A 33 -15.37 18.87 0.99
N GLY A 34 -14.29 19.65 0.79
CA GLY A 34 -13.13 19.73 1.71
C GLY A 34 -13.47 20.38 3.05
N GLU A 35 -14.53 19.97 3.71
CA GLU A 35 -14.85 20.39 5.06
C GLU A 35 -14.21 19.44 6.08
N SER A 36 -13.59 20.04 7.07
CA SER A 36 -12.97 19.44 8.25
C SER A 36 -13.93 18.46 8.92
N LEU A 37 -13.74 17.16 8.65
CA LEU A 37 -14.35 16.12 9.45
C LEU A 37 -13.68 16.12 10.83
N SER A 38 -14.47 16.14 11.90
CA SER A 38 -14.00 16.12 13.26
C SER A 38 -13.14 14.86 13.53
N ASN A 39 -11.95 15.06 14.10
CA ASN A 39 -11.05 13.99 14.53
C ASN A 39 -11.55 13.27 15.80
N GLU A 40 -12.85 13.23 16.03
CA GLU A 40 -13.40 12.61 17.22
C GLU A 40 -13.91 11.20 16.89
N ILE A 41 -13.31 10.20 17.56
CA ILE A 41 -13.90 8.87 17.66
C ILE A 41 -15.13 9.03 18.56
N PRO A 42 -16.30 8.47 18.20
CA PRO A 42 -17.43 8.44 19.11
C PRO A 42 -17.01 7.71 20.38
N THR A 43 -16.92 8.44 21.48
CA THR A 43 -16.66 7.87 22.82
C THR A 43 -17.95 7.26 23.36
N ASP A 44 -18.38 6.12 22.82
CA ASP A 44 -19.48 5.38 23.40
C ASP A 44 -18.95 4.19 24.22
N ASP A 45 -18.63 4.48 25.47
CA ASP A 45 -18.07 3.57 26.49
C ASP A 45 -19.12 2.58 27.04
N GLN A 46 -20.16 2.27 26.24
CA GLN A 46 -21.30 1.48 26.70
C GLN A 46 -21.13 -0.04 26.64
N ASN A 47 -20.05 -0.55 26.00
CA ASN A 47 -19.85 -2.00 25.84
C ASN A 47 -18.64 -2.61 26.55
N GLY A 48 -17.87 -1.84 27.33
CA GLY A 48 -16.67 -2.34 28.01
C GLY A 48 -15.48 -2.57 27.06
N GLU A 49 -15.53 -2.07 25.84
CA GLU A 49 -14.42 -2.10 24.90
C GLU A 49 -13.38 -1.05 25.27
N LYS A 50 -12.07 -1.39 25.07
CA LYS A 50 -10.98 -0.46 25.32
C LYS A 50 -11.02 0.72 24.33
N SER A 51 -10.76 1.93 24.82
CA SER A 51 -10.57 3.09 23.96
C SER A 51 -9.24 2.99 23.19
N LEU A 52 -9.09 3.76 22.08
CA LEU A 52 -7.83 3.84 21.35
C LEU A 52 -6.67 4.23 22.27
N GLU A 53 -6.85 5.23 23.15
CA GLU A 53 -5.83 5.65 24.09
C GLU A 53 -5.37 4.53 25.02
N GLN A 54 -6.32 3.72 25.51
CA GLN A 54 -6.01 2.55 26.34
C GLN A 54 -5.23 1.48 25.55
N LEU A 55 -5.61 1.23 24.29
CA LEU A 55 -4.93 0.29 23.42
C LEU A 55 -3.52 0.75 23.06
N VAL A 56 -3.34 2.00 22.67
CA VAL A 56 -2.02 2.60 22.39
C VAL A 56 -1.12 2.48 23.61
N LYS A 57 -1.61 2.83 24.80
CA LYS A 57 -0.85 2.69 26.04
C LYS A 57 -0.51 1.24 26.38
N GLN A 58 -1.42 0.31 26.10
CA GLN A 58 -1.19 -1.12 26.32
C GLN A 58 -0.12 -1.71 25.42
N TYR A 59 0.01 -1.19 24.20
CA TYR A 59 0.89 -1.68 23.13
C TYR A 59 1.94 -0.64 22.71
N ASP A 60 2.38 0.21 23.65
CA ASP A 60 3.36 1.29 23.43
C ASP A 60 4.75 0.79 23.00
N ASP A 61 5.03 -0.48 23.21
CA ASP A 61 6.23 -1.17 22.76
C ASP A 61 6.15 -1.74 21.32
N ILE A 62 5.00 -1.59 20.67
CA ILE A 62 4.79 -2.05 19.29
C ILE A 62 4.75 -0.84 18.36
N PRO A 63 5.85 -0.52 17.65
CA PRO A 63 5.83 0.53 16.63
C PRO A 63 4.98 0.10 15.44
N ILE A 64 4.38 1.05 14.75
CA ILE A 64 3.63 0.80 13.52
C ILE A 64 4.35 1.43 12.34
N PHE A 65 4.54 0.64 11.29
CA PHE A 65 4.98 1.06 9.99
C PHE A 65 3.81 0.94 9.02
N ASP A 66 3.11 2.04 8.77
CA ASP A 66 1.96 2.11 7.86
C ASP A 66 2.39 1.81 6.43
N ALA A 67 1.90 0.71 5.86
CA ALA A 67 2.30 0.22 4.54
C ALA A 67 1.62 0.94 3.37
N HIS A 68 0.61 1.79 3.63
CA HIS A 68 -0.24 2.36 2.59
C HIS A 68 -0.87 3.69 3.03
N ASN A 69 -0.31 4.82 2.55
CA ASN A 69 -0.79 6.12 2.97
C ASN A 69 -0.74 7.16 1.85
N HIS A 70 -1.91 7.76 1.53
CA HIS A 70 -2.12 8.72 0.45
C HIS A 70 -1.92 10.18 0.85
N ASN A 71 -1.42 10.47 2.04
CA ASN A 71 -1.39 11.83 2.58
C ASN A 71 -0.34 12.77 1.97
N ALA A 72 0.43 12.34 0.96
CA ALA A 72 1.15 13.26 0.09
C ALA A 72 0.16 14.13 -0.72
N GLY A 73 -1.03 13.61 -1.04
CA GLY A 73 -2.09 14.38 -1.68
C GLY A 73 -2.48 15.60 -0.86
N GLY A 74 -2.27 16.81 -1.44
CA GLY A 74 -2.54 18.09 -0.76
C GLY A 74 -1.71 18.30 0.51
N GLU A 75 -0.56 17.65 0.64
CA GLU A 75 0.34 17.73 1.81
C GLU A 75 -0.36 17.43 3.16
N ARG A 76 -1.39 16.57 3.12
CA ARG A 76 -2.17 16.24 4.33
C ARG A 76 -1.31 15.64 5.43
N TYR A 77 -0.20 14.98 5.08
CA TYR A 77 0.75 14.42 6.03
C TYR A 77 1.18 15.43 7.11
N ARG A 78 1.34 16.73 6.76
CA ARG A 78 1.75 17.77 7.72
C ARG A 78 0.76 17.93 8.87
N LYS A 79 -0.54 17.73 8.60
CA LYS A 79 -1.60 17.83 9.61
C LYS A 79 -1.73 16.55 10.45
N MET A 80 -1.24 15.44 9.91
CA MET A 80 -1.34 14.13 10.56
C MET A 80 -0.18 13.82 11.50
N MET A 81 0.92 14.55 11.43
CA MET A 81 2.14 14.28 12.22
C MET A 81 1.85 14.10 13.71
N GLU A 82 1.11 15.02 14.33
CA GLU A 82 0.75 14.94 15.74
C GLU A 82 -0.13 13.71 16.05
N THR A 83 -1.07 13.39 15.15
CA THR A 83 -1.93 12.21 15.30
C THR A 83 -1.12 10.93 15.24
N TRP A 84 -0.18 10.84 14.31
CA TRP A 84 0.70 9.69 14.17
C TRP A 84 1.62 9.53 15.38
N ASP A 85 2.21 10.66 15.87
CA ASP A 85 3.09 10.64 17.04
C ASP A 85 2.35 10.13 18.28
N LYS A 86 1.11 10.59 18.50
CA LYS A 86 0.27 10.16 19.64
C LYS A 86 -0.11 8.68 19.58
N ASN A 87 -0.07 8.08 18.41
CA ASN A 87 -0.55 6.71 18.17
C ASN A 87 0.56 5.76 17.71
N SER A 88 1.84 6.05 17.98
CA SER A 88 3.01 5.21 17.68
C SER A 88 3.11 4.76 16.22
N ILE A 89 2.59 5.59 15.28
CA ILE A 89 2.83 5.40 13.85
C ILE A 89 4.22 5.97 13.57
N GLU A 90 5.24 5.12 13.59
CA GLU A 90 6.63 5.57 13.52
C GLU A 90 7.12 5.81 12.09
N ARG A 91 6.71 4.94 11.16
CA ARG A 91 7.11 5.03 9.75
C ARG A 91 5.92 4.86 8.84
N ILE A 92 6.01 5.43 7.65
CA ILE A 92 4.89 5.52 6.71
C ILE A 92 5.41 5.38 5.29
N VAL A 93 4.86 4.41 4.54
CA VAL A 93 4.95 4.41 3.08
C VAL A 93 4.03 5.51 2.55
N LEU A 94 4.64 6.58 2.04
CA LEU A 94 3.92 7.78 1.64
C LEU A 94 3.88 7.93 0.12
N PHE A 95 2.70 8.17 -0.41
CA PHE A 95 2.42 8.57 -1.78
C PHE A 95 1.09 9.35 -1.83
N GLY A 96 0.57 9.66 -3.02
CA GLY A 96 -0.64 10.48 -3.10
C GLY A 96 -1.66 9.93 -4.09
N ALA A 97 -1.83 10.58 -5.25
CA ALA A 97 -2.73 10.13 -6.29
C ALA A 97 -2.24 8.82 -6.94
N VAL A 98 -3.14 8.11 -7.63
CA VAL A 98 -2.89 6.77 -8.18
C VAL A 98 -2.97 6.81 -9.70
N SER A 99 -1.97 6.26 -10.40
CA SER A 99 -1.97 5.98 -11.85
C SER A 99 -2.60 7.11 -12.69
N SER A 100 -2.14 8.34 -12.47
CA SER A 100 -2.66 9.54 -13.14
C SER A 100 -1.59 10.64 -13.25
N PRO A 101 -1.78 11.68 -14.08
CA PRO A 101 -0.88 12.84 -14.10
C PRO A 101 -0.72 13.53 -12.74
N ASP A 102 -1.76 13.55 -11.91
CA ASP A 102 -1.69 14.13 -10.56
C ASP A 102 -0.75 13.35 -9.65
N ALA A 103 -0.57 12.05 -9.90
CA ALA A 103 0.37 11.23 -9.16
C ALA A 103 1.82 11.71 -9.33
N VAL A 104 2.20 12.20 -10.52
CA VAL A 104 3.54 12.77 -10.74
C VAL A 104 3.81 13.96 -9.82
N VAL A 105 2.78 14.74 -9.49
CA VAL A 105 2.90 15.88 -8.56
C VAL A 105 3.01 15.38 -7.12
N THR A 106 2.14 14.45 -6.73
CA THR A 106 2.12 13.92 -5.36
C THR A 106 3.32 13.05 -5.03
N ASP A 107 3.93 12.37 -6.02
CA ASP A 107 5.19 11.66 -5.85
C ASP A 107 6.33 12.60 -5.46
N LYS A 108 6.39 13.81 -6.05
CA LYS A 108 7.36 14.83 -5.65
C LYS A 108 7.14 15.29 -4.22
N ILE A 109 5.89 15.47 -3.81
CA ILE A 109 5.54 15.83 -2.43
C ILE A 109 5.99 14.73 -1.46
N ALA A 110 5.75 13.46 -1.80
CA ALA A 110 6.23 12.33 -0.99
C ALA A 110 7.76 12.30 -0.87
N TRP A 111 8.46 12.60 -1.97
CA TRP A 111 9.91 12.71 -1.97
C TRP A 111 10.42 13.86 -1.11
N GLU A 112 9.80 15.03 -1.18
CA GLU A 112 10.14 16.20 -0.35
C GLU A 112 9.89 15.92 1.13
N ALA A 113 8.74 15.30 1.45
CA ALA A 113 8.44 14.87 2.81
C ALA A 113 9.50 13.90 3.36
N TYR A 114 10.01 12.99 2.53
CA TYR A 114 11.11 12.10 2.89
C TYR A 114 12.42 12.85 3.11
N LEU A 115 12.75 13.84 2.31
CA LEU A 115 13.96 14.64 2.52
C LEU A 115 13.90 15.46 3.83
N ASP A 116 12.71 15.95 4.19
CA ASP A 116 12.47 16.67 5.44
C ASP A 116 12.46 15.76 6.67
N HIS A 117 11.97 14.52 6.52
CA HIS A 117 11.78 13.54 7.59
C HIS A 117 12.19 12.12 7.16
N PRO A 118 13.49 11.87 6.92
CA PRO A 118 13.97 10.61 6.30
C PRO A 118 13.80 9.37 7.17
N ASP A 119 13.70 9.51 8.46
CA ASP A 119 13.44 8.40 9.38
C ASP A 119 11.95 8.05 9.48
N ARG A 120 11.07 8.96 9.03
CA ARG A 120 9.62 8.84 9.12
C ARG A 120 8.99 8.33 7.84
N PHE A 121 9.32 8.94 6.70
CA PHE A 121 8.67 8.65 5.44
C PHE A 121 9.52 7.75 4.55
N ILE A 122 8.85 6.83 3.88
CA ILE A 122 9.38 5.97 2.84
C ILE A 122 8.59 6.27 1.56
N PRO A 123 9.17 7.08 0.64
CA PRO A 123 8.45 7.50 -0.55
C PRO A 123 8.28 6.35 -1.53
N PHE A 124 7.03 6.05 -1.89
CA PHE A 124 6.68 5.29 -3.08
C PHE A 124 6.23 6.27 -4.17
N PHE A 125 6.11 5.80 -5.39
CA PHE A 125 5.62 6.60 -6.52
C PHE A 125 4.63 5.80 -7.36
N SER A 126 3.65 6.50 -7.94
CA SER A 126 2.59 5.93 -8.77
C SER A 126 2.30 6.73 -10.04
N GLY A 127 3.03 7.82 -10.25
CA GLY A 127 2.95 8.68 -11.42
C GLY A 127 3.56 8.06 -12.68
N VAL A 128 3.09 6.86 -13.05
CA VAL A 128 3.58 6.08 -14.18
C VAL A 128 2.43 5.85 -15.17
N ASN A 129 2.62 6.23 -16.43
CA ASN A 129 1.69 5.85 -17.48
C ASN A 129 1.91 4.38 -17.85
N LEU A 130 1.03 3.50 -17.35
CA LEU A 130 1.14 2.06 -17.55
C LEU A 130 0.84 1.60 -18.99
N LEU A 131 0.30 2.49 -19.83
CA LEU A 131 -0.14 2.19 -21.19
C LEU A 131 0.90 2.61 -22.25
N GLU A 132 1.99 3.24 -21.84
CA GLU A 132 3.03 3.75 -22.74
C GLU A 132 4.42 3.30 -22.30
N GLU A 133 5.28 2.93 -23.26
CA GLU A 133 6.65 2.49 -22.98
C GLU A 133 7.50 3.57 -22.29
N SER A 134 7.17 4.86 -22.48
CA SER A 134 7.82 5.96 -21.77
C SER A 134 7.71 5.86 -20.25
N GLY A 135 6.68 5.17 -19.74
CA GLY A 135 6.51 4.87 -18.32
C GLY A 135 7.66 4.05 -17.73
N LEU A 136 8.30 3.18 -18.52
CA LEU A 136 9.46 2.39 -18.04
C LEU A 136 10.66 3.27 -17.69
N GLN A 137 10.89 4.34 -18.46
CA GLN A 137 11.95 5.28 -18.13
C GLN A 137 11.64 6.03 -16.84
N THR A 138 10.37 6.43 -16.65
CA THR A 138 9.91 7.04 -15.38
C THR A 138 10.14 6.11 -14.19
N VAL A 139 9.83 4.82 -14.33
CA VAL A 139 10.08 3.82 -13.28
C VAL A 139 11.56 3.75 -12.95
N LYS A 140 12.40 3.59 -13.95
CA LYS A 140 13.85 3.49 -13.79
C LYS A 140 14.44 4.73 -13.13
N ASP A 141 14.07 5.91 -13.60
CA ASP A 141 14.59 7.18 -13.07
C ASP A 141 14.21 7.39 -11.59
N ASN A 142 12.97 7.05 -11.20
CA ASN A 142 12.54 7.16 -9.82
C ASN A 142 13.22 6.12 -8.92
N LEU A 143 13.36 4.88 -9.35
CA LEU A 143 14.09 3.85 -8.58
C LEU A 143 15.56 4.22 -8.41
N GLU A 144 16.22 4.71 -9.46
CA GLU A 144 17.61 5.21 -9.40
C GLU A 144 17.75 6.43 -8.52
N LYS A 145 16.77 7.33 -8.51
CA LYS A 145 16.74 8.50 -7.63
C LYS A 145 16.71 8.10 -6.16
N GLY A 146 16.14 6.92 -5.82
CA GLY A 146 16.10 6.40 -4.45
C GLY A 146 14.71 6.19 -3.88
N TYR A 147 13.63 6.27 -4.66
CA TYR A 147 12.32 5.81 -4.22
C TYR A 147 12.39 4.34 -3.81
N PHE A 148 11.64 3.97 -2.76
CA PHE A 148 11.72 2.65 -2.15
C PHE A 148 10.73 1.63 -2.70
N GLY A 149 9.76 2.05 -3.49
CA GLY A 149 8.77 1.16 -4.09
C GLY A 149 7.89 1.89 -5.08
N ILE A 150 7.05 1.12 -5.75
CA ILE A 150 6.09 1.61 -6.73
C ILE A 150 4.70 1.34 -6.17
N GLY A 151 3.83 2.33 -6.21
CA GLY A 151 2.44 2.18 -5.80
C GLY A 151 1.88 3.39 -5.05
N GLU A 152 0.59 3.36 -4.94
CA GLU A 152 -0.37 2.34 -5.40
C GLU A 152 -0.54 2.40 -6.92
N ILE A 153 -0.53 1.25 -7.59
CA ILE A 153 -0.75 1.13 -9.03
C ILE A 153 -2.11 0.51 -9.28
N ALA A 154 -2.95 1.16 -10.09
CA ALA A 154 -4.24 0.63 -10.51
C ALA A 154 -4.08 -0.45 -11.60
N ALA A 155 -3.77 -1.68 -11.19
CA ALA A 155 -3.57 -2.81 -12.11
C ALA A 155 -4.89 -3.39 -12.66
N ALA A 156 -5.98 -3.24 -11.91
CA ALA A 156 -7.36 -3.47 -12.34
C ALA A 156 -8.32 -2.82 -11.36
N SER A 157 -9.32 -2.10 -11.86
CA SER A 157 -10.36 -1.52 -10.99
C SER A 157 -11.69 -1.48 -11.73
N THR A 158 -12.72 -2.06 -11.08
CA THR A 158 -14.10 -2.08 -11.56
C THR A 158 -15.10 -1.62 -10.50
N TYR A 159 -14.73 -1.65 -9.23
CA TYR A 159 -15.60 -1.31 -8.10
C TYR A 159 -15.26 0.06 -7.49
N SER A 160 -13.98 0.41 -7.38
CA SER A 160 -13.60 1.70 -6.79
C SER A 160 -14.16 2.87 -7.61
N PRO A 161 -14.96 3.78 -7.01
CA PRO A 161 -15.54 4.91 -7.72
C PRO A 161 -14.48 5.91 -8.21
N ILE A 162 -13.29 5.88 -7.64
CA ILE A 162 -12.15 6.73 -7.99
C ILE A 162 -11.27 6.03 -9.02
N LEU A 163 -10.78 4.84 -8.72
CA LEU A 163 -9.76 4.17 -9.52
C LEU A 163 -10.29 3.62 -10.85
N THR A 164 -11.60 3.35 -10.96
CA THR A 164 -12.21 3.03 -12.27
C THR A 164 -12.01 4.10 -13.32
N LYS A 165 -11.76 5.36 -12.92
CA LYS A 165 -11.68 6.54 -13.79
C LYS A 165 -10.24 7.03 -14.01
N VAL A 166 -9.24 6.50 -13.32
CA VAL A 166 -7.87 6.97 -13.50
C VAL A 166 -7.35 6.62 -14.90
N PRO A 167 -6.68 7.58 -15.59
CA PRO A 167 -6.39 7.43 -17.01
C PRO A 167 -5.30 6.41 -17.33
N TRP A 168 -4.43 6.10 -16.38
CA TRP A 168 -3.27 5.22 -16.59
C TRP A 168 -3.42 3.82 -15.99
N LYS A 169 -4.65 3.44 -15.60
CA LYS A 169 -4.91 2.08 -15.11
C LYS A 169 -4.85 1.07 -16.24
N THR A 170 -4.48 -0.15 -15.91
CA THR A 170 -4.54 -1.31 -16.81
C THR A 170 -5.84 -2.10 -16.65
N ALA A 171 -6.08 -3.01 -17.56
CA ALA A 171 -7.24 -3.91 -17.49
C ALA A 171 -6.99 -5.12 -16.57
N HIS A 172 -5.74 -5.52 -16.43
CA HIS A 172 -5.30 -6.61 -15.56
C HIS A 172 -3.78 -6.56 -15.30
N PRO A 173 -3.25 -7.29 -14.29
CA PRO A 173 -1.84 -7.24 -13.89
C PRO A 173 -0.80 -7.64 -14.95
N MET A 174 -1.20 -8.22 -16.08
CA MET A 174 -0.31 -8.55 -17.21
C MET A 174 -0.53 -7.66 -18.43
N ASP A 175 -1.19 -6.49 -18.25
CA ASP A 175 -1.49 -5.54 -19.31
C ASP A 175 -0.50 -4.35 -19.31
N GLY A 176 -0.42 -3.65 -20.45
CA GLY A 176 0.47 -2.51 -20.62
C GLY A 176 1.94 -2.87 -20.39
N ILE A 177 2.64 -2.01 -19.67
CA ILE A 177 4.07 -2.19 -19.32
C ILE A 177 4.29 -2.87 -17.96
N LEU A 178 3.25 -3.37 -17.30
CA LEU A 178 3.39 -4.03 -16.00
C LEU A 178 4.39 -5.20 -16.01
N PRO A 179 4.43 -6.08 -17.05
CA PRO A 179 5.44 -7.13 -17.13
C PRO A 179 6.87 -6.63 -17.01
N GLN A 180 7.21 -5.55 -17.71
CA GLN A 180 8.56 -4.95 -17.65
C GLN A 180 8.80 -4.23 -16.31
N ILE A 181 7.75 -3.68 -15.68
CA ILE A 181 7.86 -3.10 -14.32
C ILE A 181 8.20 -4.19 -13.31
N TYR A 182 7.65 -5.41 -13.42
CA TYR A 182 8.01 -6.53 -12.54
C TYR A 182 9.51 -6.85 -12.62
N GLU A 183 10.08 -6.88 -13.82
CA GLU A 183 11.52 -7.10 -14.01
C GLU A 183 12.38 -6.00 -13.35
N LEU A 184 11.98 -4.74 -13.49
CA LEU A 184 12.63 -3.63 -12.82
C LEU A 184 12.51 -3.74 -11.29
N CYS A 185 11.32 -4.06 -10.77
CA CYS A 185 11.11 -4.28 -9.34
C CYS A 185 12.02 -5.38 -8.78
N ALA A 186 12.18 -6.50 -9.49
CA ALA A 186 13.10 -7.57 -9.11
C ALA A 186 14.56 -7.08 -9.09
N GLN A 187 14.99 -6.36 -10.13
CA GLN A 187 16.35 -5.81 -10.23
C GLN A 187 16.70 -4.88 -9.06
N TYR A 188 15.80 -4.00 -8.66
CA TYR A 188 16.00 -3.05 -7.57
C TYR A 188 15.56 -3.58 -6.20
N GLN A 189 15.04 -4.81 -6.13
CA GLN A 189 14.38 -5.38 -4.96
C GLN A 189 13.30 -4.46 -4.37
N ALA A 190 12.65 -3.66 -5.22
CA ALA A 190 11.64 -2.70 -4.85
C ALA A 190 10.26 -3.38 -4.81
N PRO A 191 9.48 -3.28 -3.72
CA PRO A 191 8.13 -3.80 -3.67
C PRO A 191 7.19 -2.99 -4.57
N LEU A 192 6.18 -3.68 -5.11
CA LEU A 192 5.15 -3.12 -5.96
C LEU A 192 3.78 -3.31 -5.33
N LEU A 193 3.14 -2.20 -4.94
CA LEU A 193 1.79 -2.18 -4.34
C LEU A 193 0.74 -2.07 -5.45
N LEU A 194 -0.06 -3.12 -5.63
CA LEU A 194 -1.07 -3.24 -6.69
C LEU A 194 -2.49 -3.18 -6.16
N HIS A 195 -3.28 -2.25 -6.68
CA HIS A 195 -4.73 -2.25 -6.53
C HIS A 195 -5.39 -3.19 -7.54
N ILE A 196 -6.15 -4.15 -7.01
CA ILE A 196 -6.97 -5.07 -7.81
C ILE A 196 -8.29 -5.25 -7.07
N ASP A 197 -9.32 -4.52 -7.47
CA ASP A 197 -10.63 -4.60 -6.81
C ASP A 197 -11.58 -5.69 -7.34
N PRO A 198 -11.49 -6.21 -8.56
CA PRO A 198 -12.20 -7.44 -8.88
C PRO A 198 -11.69 -8.63 -8.05
N LEU A 199 -12.61 -9.34 -7.40
CA LEU A 199 -12.30 -10.46 -6.50
C LEU A 199 -11.96 -11.75 -7.23
N ASP A 200 -12.32 -11.84 -8.48
CA ASP A 200 -12.23 -13.04 -9.32
C ASP A 200 -12.01 -12.69 -10.80
N GLY A 201 -12.14 -13.69 -11.65
CA GLY A 201 -12.08 -13.52 -13.10
C GLY A 201 -10.68 -13.25 -13.64
N LEU A 202 -10.62 -12.52 -14.74
CA LEU A 202 -9.39 -12.28 -15.48
C LEU A 202 -8.32 -11.55 -14.66
N PRO A 203 -8.62 -10.49 -13.89
CA PRO A 203 -7.59 -9.79 -13.12
C PRO A 203 -6.87 -10.68 -12.10
N ILE A 204 -7.60 -11.50 -11.37
CA ILE A 204 -7.00 -12.43 -10.39
C ILE A 204 -6.24 -13.56 -11.09
N SER A 205 -6.76 -14.09 -12.19
CA SER A 205 -6.01 -15.07 -13.00
C SER A 205 -4.69 -14.48 -13.51
N LYS A 206 -4.69 -13.22 -13.93
CA LYS A 206 -3.49 -12.54 -14.41
C LYS A 206 -2.56 -12.11 -13.28
N LEU A 207 -3.05 -11.85 -12.06
CA LEU A 207 -2.21 -11.70 -10.88
C LEU A 207 -1.44 -12.99 -10.58
N LYS A 208 -2.13 -14.13 -10.57
CA LYS A 208 -1.48 -15.45 -10.40
C LYS A 208 -0.42 -15.73 -11.47
N GLU A 209 -0.72 -15.38 -12.72
CA GLU A 209 0.24 -15.50 -13.83
C GLU A 209 1.47 -14.61 -13.59
N ALA A 210 1.30 -13.34 -13.17
CA ALA A 210 2.39 -12.44 -12.86
C ALA A 210 3.26 -12.97 -11.71
N LEU A 211 2.64 -13.44 -10.63
CA LEU A 211 3.34 -14.00 -9.47
C LEU A 211 4.18 -15.25 -9.84
N MET A 212 3.69 -16.08 -10.76
CA MET A 212 4.43 -17.27 -11.24
C MET A 212 5.56 -16.90 -12.21
N GLN A 213 5.33 -15.93 -13.11
CA GLN A 213 6.32 -15.57 -14.13
C GLN A 213 7.45 -14.69 -13.59
N TYR A 214 7.17 -13.91 -12.53
CA TYR A 214 8.12 -12.98 -11.91
C TYR A 214 8.35 -13.31 -10.44
N PRO A 215 8.91 -14.50 -10.12
CA PRO A 215 9.04 -15.00 -8.73
C PRO A 215 9.96 -14.13 -7.86
N ASP A 216 10.89 -13.38 -8.47
CA ASP A 216 11.82 -12.49 -7.76
C ASP A 216 11.22 -11.11 -7.46
N THR A 217 10.02 -10.82 -7.99
CA THR A 217 9.30 -9.57 -7.74
C THR A 217 8.44 -9.71 -6.49
N THR A 218 8.62 -8.82 -5.53
CA THR A 218 7.70 -8.70 -4.39
C THR A 218 6.48 -7.89 -4.80
N ILE A 219 5.33 -8.54 -4.86
CA ILE A 219 4.04 -7.90 -5.09
C ILE A 219 3.29 -7.78 -3.77
N ILE A 220 2.77 -6.60 -3.47
CA ILE A 220 1.89 -6.32 -2.35
C ILE A 220 0.48 -6.12 -2.91
N LEU A 221 -0.46 -6.99 -2.55
CA LEU A 221 -1.88 -6.80 -2.89
C LEU A 221 -2.48 -5.77 -1.93
N ALA A 222 -2.85 -4.61 -2.46
CA ALA A 222 -3.37 -3.49 -1.69
C ALA A 222 -4.70 -3.86 -1.02
N HIS A 223 -4.88 -3.42 0.24
CA HIS A 223 -6.10 -3.59 1.07
C HIS A 223 -6.84 -4.90 0.79
N ALA A 224 -6.08 -6.01 0.73
CA ALA A 224 -6.57 -7.33 0.26
C ALA A 224 -7.80 -7.82 1.01
N ASN A 225 -7.95 -7.47 2.30
CA ASN A 225 -9.09 -7.82 3.14
C ASN A 225 -10.34 -6.99 2.86
N ALA A 226 -10.25 -5.88 2.12
CA ALA A 226 -11.41 -5.05 1.80
C ALA A 226 -12.39 -5.75 0.85
N TYR A 227 -11.85 -6.48 -0.13
CA TYR A 227 -12.66 -7.10 -1.18
C TYR A 227 -12.63 -8.63 -1.13
N ASN A 228 -11.64 -9.25 -0.47
CA ASN A 228 -11.49 -10.70 -0.43
C ASN A 228 -11.98 -11.32 0.88
N THR A 229 -12.51 -12.53 0.78
CA THR A 229 -12.73 -13.37 1.95
C THR A 229 -11.40 -13.89 2.50
N PRO A 230 -11.35 -14.30 3.78
CA PRO A 230 -10.20 -14.98 4.34
C PRO A 230 -9.69 -16.13 3.46
N GLY A 231 -10.57 -16.99 2.97
CA GLY A 231 -10.19 -18.12 2.12
C GLY A 231 -9.56 -17.72 0.78
N ASN A 232 -10.00 -16.61 0.17
CA ASN A 232 -9.38 -16.11 -1.07
C ASN A 232 -7.96 -15.61 -0.81
N VAL A 233 -7.75 -14.86 0.28
CA VAL A 233 -6.43 -14.38 0.69
C VAL A 233 -5.50 -15.55 1.03
N GLU A 234 -6.01 -16.55 1.75
CA GLU A 234 -5.26 -17.75 2.10
C GLU A 234 -4.76 -18.50 0.87
N ASN A 235 -5.63 -18.76 -0.10
CA ASN A 235 -5.28 -19.45 -1.34
C ASN A 235 -4.19 -18.70 -2.13
N LEU A 236 -4.27 -17.37 -2.21
CA LEU A 236 -3.24 -16.57 -2.86
C LEU A 236 -1.89 -16.65 -2.16
N LEU A 237 -1.88 -16.57 -0.83
CA LEU A 237 -0.66 -16.65 -0.03
C LEU A 237 -0.03 -18.06 -0.04
N GLU A 238 -0.84 -19.11 -0.11
CA GLU A 238 -0.37 -20.49 -0.17
C GLU A 238 0.33 -20.82 -1.49
N GLU A 239 -0.25 -20.35 -2.61
CA GLU A 239 0.24 -20.64 -3.95
C GLU A 239 1.44 -19.76 -4.35
N HIS A 240 1.61 -18.55 -3.76
CA HIS A 240 2.55 -17.54 -4.24
C HIS A 240 3.45 -16.96 -3.12
N PRO A 241 4.69 -17.45 -2.98
CA PRO A 241 5.60 -17.02 -1.89
C PRO A 241 6.08 -15.57 -2.01
N ASN A 242 6.02 -14.97 -3.19
CA ASN A 242 6.42 -13.58 -3.47
C ASN A 242 5.26 -12.57 -3.34
N LEU A 243 4.07 -13.03 -2.92
CA LEU A 243 2.93 -12.20 -2.60
C LEU A 243 2.97 -11.78 -1.13
N TYR A 244 2.82 -10.48 -0.89
CA TYR A 244 2.51 -9.88 0.40
C TYR A 244 1.10 -9.31 0.38
N VAL A 245 0.50 -9.17 1.54
CA VAL A 245 -0.84 -8.62 1.73
C VAL A 245 -0.73 -7.33 2.54
N ASP A 246 -1.18 -6.25 1.96
CA ASP A 246 -1.54 -5.06 2.70
C ASP A 246 -2.92 -5.28 3.35
N PHE A 247 -2.94 -5.28 4.68
CA PHE A 247 -4.11 -5.53 5.50
C PHE A 247 -4.64 -4.21 6.07
N PHE A 248 -5.67 -3.68 5.44
CA PHE A 248 -6.39 -2.50 5.91
C PHE A 248 -7.45 -2.88 6.95
N ALA A 249 -7.03 -2.97 8.22
CA ALA A 249 -7.89 -3.38 9.33
C ALA A 249 -9.15 -2.48 9.47
N GLY A 250 -9.01 -1.19 9.17
CA GLY A 250 -10.08 -0.21 9.27
C GLY A 250 -11.30 -0.55 8.42
N PHE A 251 -11.10 -1.00 7.18
CA PHE A 251 -12.21 -1.41 6.34
C PHE A 251 -13.02 -2.54 6.97
N THR A 252 -12.35 -3.59 7.41
CA THR A 252 -13.02 -4.77 8.00
C THR A 252 -13.68 -4.45 9.34
N ALA A 253 -13.11 -3.54 10.13
CA ALA A 253 -13.66 -3.18 11.44
C ALA A 253 -14.85 -2.22 11.38
N TYR A 254 -14.80 -1.24 10.46
CA TYR A 254 -15.69 -0.07 10.54
C TYR A 254 -16.50 0.22 9.29
N ASN A 255 -16.13 -0.34 8.12
CA ASN A 255 -16.93 -0.13 6.94
C ASN A 255 -18.18 -1.00 6.99
N ALA A 256 -19.36 -0.36 6.85
CA ALA A 256 -20.65 -1.04 6.90
C ALA A 256 -20.85 -2.07 5.77
N ASP A 257 -20.10 -1.93 4.69
CA ASP A 257 -20.15 -2.82 3.53
C ASP A 257 -19.22 -4.04 3.68
N SER A 258 -18.40 -4.10 4.72
CA SER A 258 -17.57 -5.27 5.00
C SER A 258 -18.42 -6.46 5.39
N THR A 259 -18.29 -7.56 4.65
CA THR A 259 -18.96 -8.84 4.95
C THR A 259 -18.15 -9.72 5.91
N ASN A 260 -16.88 -9.34 6.17
CA ASN A 260 -15.96 -10.05 7.03
C ASN A 260 -15.70 -9.23 8.31
N LYS A 261 -15.28 -9.91 9.38
CA LYS A 261 -14.85 -9.31 10.65
C LYS A 261 -13.34 -9.47 10.82
N LEU A 262 -12.74 -8.68 11.71
CA LEU A 262 -11.31 -8.80 12.01
C LEU A 262 -10.93 -10.21 12.46
N ASP A 263 -11.77 -10.85 13.29
CA ASP A 263 -11.56 -12.19 13.82
C ASP A 263 -11.45 -13.25 12.73
N ASP A 264 -12.15 -13.06 11.60
CA ASP A 264 -12.15 -14.01 10.49
C ASP A 264 -10.75 -14.14 9.85
N PHE A 265 -9.91 -13.10 9.96
CA PHE A 265 -8.57 -13.07 9.39
C PHE A 265 -7.47 -13.53 10.35
N ILE A 266 -7.73 -13.67 11.64
CA ILE A 266 -6.73 -14.09 12.64
C ILE A 266 -6.05 -15.43 12.28
N PRO A 267 -6.77 -16.47 11.81
CA PRO A 267 -6.13 -17.73 11.42
C PRO A 267 -5.10 -17.57 10.31
N ILE A 268 -5.40 -16.74 9.29
CA ILE A 268 -4.51 -16.51 8.14
C ILE A 268 -3.30 -15.70 8.55
N ILE A 269 -3.48 -14.65 9.34
CA ILE A 269 -2.41 -13.83 9.88
C ILE A 269 -1.42 -14.72 10.66
N LYS A 270 -1.93 -15.63 11.49
CA LYS A 270 -1.11 -16.61 12.24
C LYS A 270 -0.42 -17.65 11.35
N LYS A 271 -1.05 -18.02 10.22
CA LYS A 271 -0.49 -19.01 9.28
C LYS A 271 0.60 -18.39 8.38
N TYR A 272 0.46 -17.13 8.00
CA TYR A 272 1.39 -16.44 7.09
C TYR A 272 1.97 -15.14 7.69
N PRO A 273 2.54 -15.19 8.91
CA PRO A 273 2.93 -13.97 9.64
C PRO A 273 3.97 -13.12 8.91
N ASN A 274 4.83 -13.74 8.08
CA ASN A 274 5.93 -13.06 7.37
C ASN A 274 5.49 -12.29 6.12
N ARG A 275 4.19 -12.31 5.78
CA ARG A 275 3.68 -11.76 4.52
C ARG A 275 2.49 -10.83 4.68
N ILE A 276 2.17 -10.45 5.92
CA ILE A 276 1.14 -9.49 6.26
C ILE A 276 1.79 -8.16 6.63
N LEU A 277 1.28 -7.07 6.07
CA LEU A 277 1.67 -5.69 6.33
C LEU A 277 0.43 -4.94 6.81
N LEU A 278 0.51 -4.15 7.86
CA LEU A 278 -0.62 -3.36 8.31
C LEU A 278 -0.62 -1.99 7.65
N SER A 279 -1.81 -1.47 7.37
CA SER A 279 -1.99 -0.16 6.75
C SER A 279 -3.20 0.59 7.26
N THR A 280 -3.16 1.92 7.02
CA THR A 280 -4.31 2.80 7.27
C THR A 280 -5.12 3.11 6.02
N ASP A 281 -4.54 2.95 4.82
CA ASP A 281 -5.12 3.44 3.55
C ASP A 281 -5.67 4.88 3.70
N SER A 282 -5.00 5.70 4.53
CA SER A 282 -5.43 7.05 4.94
C SER A 282 -6.89 7.13 5.43
N GLY A 283 -7.46 6.02 5.89
CA GLY A 283 -8.86 5.93 6.32
C GLY A 283 -9.87 5.95 5.17
N PHE A 284 -9.49 5.48 3.97
CA PHE A 284 -10.41 5.43 2.83
C PHE A 284 -11.68 4.63 3.15
N GLY A 285 -12.84 5.23 2.84
CA GLY A 285 -14.13 4.61 3.14
C GLY A 285 -14.55 4.62 4.63
N LEU A 286 -13.79 5.33 5.48
CA LEU A 286 -14.06 5.54 6.91
C LEU A 286 -14.34 7.01 7.19
N ASN A 287 -14.74 7.34 8.42
CA ASN A 287 -14.96 8.74 8.84
C ASN A 287 -13.63 9.50 9.04
N SER A 288 -12.55 8.79 9.38
CA SER A 288 -11.23 9.39 9.58
C SER A 288 -10.11 8.35 9.52
N GLU A 289 -8.88 8.77 9.29
CA GLU A 289 -7.69 7.92 9.41
C GLU A 289 -7.49 7.44 10.87
N LEU A 290 -7.97 8.19 11.86
CA LEU A 290 -7.92 7.77 13.25
C LEU A 290 -8.72 6.49 13.52
N GLN A 291 -9.83 6.27 12.80
CA GLN A 291 -10.55 4.99 12.84
C GLN A 291 -9.73 3.84 12.24
N ALA A 292 -8.96 4.10 11.19
CA ALA A 292 -8.05 3.09 10.63
C ALA A 292 -6.95 2.72 11.62
N ILE A 293 -6.39 3.70 12.32
CA ILE A 293 -5.41 3.49 13.40
C ILE A 293 -6.01 2.70 14.55
N ASP A 294 -7.22 3.05 15.01
CA ASP A 294 -7.92 2.31 16.06
C ASP A 294 -8.13 0.84 15.67
N ALA A 295 -8.51 0.57 14.43
CA ALA A 295 -8.68 -0.79 13.94
C ALA A 295 -7.37 -1.60 13.92
N ILE A 296 -6.22 -0.98 13.63
CA ILE A 296 -4.91 -1.64 13.74
C ILE A 296 -4.69 -2.09 15.19
N TYR A 297 -4.94 -1.22 16.17
CA TYR A 297 -4.78 -1.58 17.59
C TYR A 297 -5.78 -2.63 18.05
N ARG A 298 -7.03 -2.63 17.56
CA ARG A 298 -8.00 -3.69 17.82
C ARG A 298 -7.53 -5.03 17.25
N LEU A 299 -6.95 -5.04 16.05
CA LEU A 299 -6.37 -6.25 15.48
C LEU A 299 -5.20 -6.76 16.34
N ILE A 300 -4.32 -5.88 16.79
CA ILE A 300 -3.19 -6.22 17.69
C ILE A 300 -3.72 -6.83 19.00
N ASP A 301 -4.77 -6.26 19.60
CA ASP A 301 -5.40 -6.80 20.81
C ASP A 301 -6.02 -8.18 20.59
N LEU A 302 -6.72 -8.38 19.46
CA LEU A 302 -7.31 -9.66 19.06
C LEU A 302 -6.27 -10.76 18.81
N LEU A 303 -5.11 -10.41 18.25
CA LEU A 303 -4.01 -11.36 18.03
C LEU A 303 -3.51 -11.96 19.34
N ASN A 304 -3.52 -11.15 20.41
CA ASN A 304 -3.02 -11.51 21.74
C ASN A 304 -1.62 -12.17 21.72
N ASP A 305 -0.77 -11.71 20.82
CA ASP A 305 0.61 -12.17 20.60
C ASP A 305 1.46 -10.96 20.17
N ARG A 306 2.26 -10.42 21.09
CA ARG A 306 3.05 -9.21 20.86
C ARG A 306 4.15 -9.40 19.81
N VAL A 307 4.73 -10.60 19.73
CA VAL A 307 5.78 -10.90 18.76
C VAL A 307 5.19 -10.90 17.35
N LEU A 308 4.08 -11.60 17.18
CA LEU A 308 3.35 -11.61 15.91
C LEU A 308 2.83 -10.21 15.55
N ALA A 309 2.28 -9.48 16.52
CA ALA A 309 1.78 -8.13 16.30
C ALA A 309 2.88 -7.19 15.81
N LYS A 310 4.05 -7.16 16.48
CA LYS A 310 5.20 -6.36 16.04
C LYS A 310 5.69 -6.78 14.66
N GLN A 311 5.71 -8.08 14.38
CA GLN A 311 6.15 -8.61 13.10
C GLN A 311 5.31 -8.06 11.94
N ILE A 312 3.98 -8.11 12.04
CA ILE A 312 3.09 -7.63 10.97
C ILE A 312 2.93 -6.12 10.95
N ALA A 313 3.05 -5.46 12.11
CA ALA A 313 2.91 -4.01 12.22
C ALA A 313 4.16 -3.25 11.77
N TYR A 314 5.34 -3.87 11.85
CA TYR A 314 6.59 -3.18 11.58
C TYR A 314 7.64 -4.03 10.85
N ASP A 315 8.05 -5.16 11.44
CA ASP A 315 9.28 -5.85 11.06
C ASP A 315 9.26 -6.37 9.61
N ASN A 316 8.10 -6.84 9.11
CA ASN A 316 7.96 -7.34 7.75
C ASN A 316 8.24 -6.25 6.71
N LEU A 317 7.64 -5.08 6.89
CA LEU A 317 7.83 -3.95 5.96
C LEU A 317 9.24 -3.38 6.07
N ASP A 318 9.76 -3.23 7.29
CA ASP A 318 11.13 -2.77 7.52
C ASP A 318 12.14 -3.67 6.82
N ALA A 319 11.97 -5.00 6.90
CA ALA A 319 12.82 -5.95 6.19
C ALA A 319 12.73 -5.82 4.65
N LEU A 320 11.54 -5.55 4.09
CA LEU A 320 11.38 -5.30 2.65
C LEU A 320 12.11 -4.03 2.20
N ILE A 321 12.09 -2.99 3.01
CA ILE A 321 12.76 -1.71 2.71
C ILE A 321 14.27 -1.84 2.93
N ALA A 322 14.71 -2.43 4.02
CA ALA A 322 16.12 -2.52 4.39
C ALA A 322 16.98 -3.39 3.45
N ARG A 323 16.39 -4.41 2.82
CA ARG A 323 17.13 -5.31 1.92
C ARG A 323 17.49 -4.70 0.55
N GLN A 324 16.90 -3.57 0.19
CA GLN A 324 17.13 -2.94 -1.12
C GLN A 324 18.57 -2.46 -1.25
N PRO A 325 19.30 -2.83 -2.32
CA PRO A 325 20.68 -2.37 -2.52
C PRO A 325 20.71 -0.87 -2.84
N ALA A 326 21.80 -0.21 -2.49
CA ALA A 326 22.04 1.16 -2.92
C ALA A 326 22.04 1.26 -4.46
N THR A 327 21.45 2.31 -5.00
CA THR A 327 21.39 2.53 -6.44
C THR A 327 22.72 3.07 -6.98
N ALA A 328 22.96 2.91 -8.28
CA ALA A 328 24.16 3.47 -8.92
C ALA A 328 24.26 4.99 -8.72
N THR A 329 23.12 5.68 -8.76
CA THR A 329 23.01 7.12 -8.50
C THR A 329 23.41 7.48 -7.06
N GLN A 330 22.99 6.69 -6.09
CA GLN A 330 23.36 6.91 -4.68
C GLN A 330 24.85 6.62 -4.43
N LEU A 331 25.38 5.54 -4.99
CA LEU A 331 26.80 5.20 -4.86
C LEU A 331 27.68 6.32 -5.42
N LYS A 332 27.35 6.82 -6.61
CA LYS A 332 28.03 7.97 -7.21
C LYS A 332 27.94 9.23 -6.34
N ALA A 333 26.79 9.51 -5.77
CA ALA A 333 26.62 10.66 -4.88
C ALA A 333 27.52 10.54 -3.63
N ILE A 334 27.67 9.33 -3.07
CA ILE A 334 28.57 9.09 -1.91
C ILE A 334 30.03 9.29 -2.31
N GLU A 335 30.46 8.85 -3.48
CA GLU A 335 31.83 9.07 -4.00
C GLU A 335 32.13 10.57 -4.13
N GLU A 336 31.16 11.38 -4.56
CA GLU A 336 31.30 12.84 -4.71
C GLU A 336 31.43 13.56 -3.35
N LEU A 337 31.01 12.97 -2.23
CA LEU A 337 31.15 13.55 -0.89
C LEU A 337 32.60 13.60 -0.38
N LYS A 338 33.56 12.94 -1.07
CA LYS A 338 34.99 12.90 -0.71
C LYS A 338 35.23 12.54 0.77
N LEU A 339 34.52 11.52 1.23
CA LEU A 339 34.67 11.00 2.60
C LEU A 339 36.10 10.44 2.79
N THR A 340 36.59 10.49 4.03
CA THR A 340 37.87 9.85 4.38
C THR A 340 37.72 8.31 4.34
N GLU A 341 38.83 7.56 4.18
CA GLU A 341 38.81 6.09 4.20
C GLU A 341 38.11 5.52 5.42
N ALA A 342 38.26 6.15 6.59
CA ALA A 342 37.59 5.72 7.82
C ALA A 342 36.07 5.99 7.85
N GLN A 343 35.56 6.83 6.93
CA GLN A 343 34.15 7.19 6.82
C GLN A 343 33.47 6.49 5.63
N LEU A 344 34.26 5.88 4.73
CA LEU A 344 33.73 5.17 3.57
C LEU A 344 33.14 3.83 4.01
N PRO A 345 31.83 3.58 3.78
CA PRO A 345 31.24 2.28 4.01
C PRO A 345 31.73 1.27 2.95
N ASN A 346 31.46 0.00 3.18
CA ASN A 346 31.61 -1.00 2.11
C ASN A 346 30.51 -0.78 1.07
N LEU A 347 30.84 -0.16 -0.05
CA LEU A 347 29.89 0.20 -1.10
C LEU A 347 29.17 -1.01 -1.73
N GLU A 348 29.82 -2.19 -1.75
CA GLU A 348 29.26 -3.42 -2.36
C GLU A 348 28.08 -3.99 -1.55
N SER A 349 28.04 -3.72 -0.24
CA SER A 349 26.98 -4.24 0.65
C SER A 349 26.04 -3.16 1.20
N LEU A 350 26.16 -1.94 0.67
CA LEU A 350 25.38 -0.80 1.16
C LEU A 350 23.91 -0.90 0.74
N SER A 351 23.02 -0.79 1.70
CA SER A 351 21.58 -0.69 1.40
C SER A 351 21.19 0.71 0.92
N LYS A 352 20.08 0.79 0.20
CA LYS A 352 19.49 2.05 -0.27
C LYS A 352 19.23 3.03 0.89
N LEU A 353 18.75 2.52 2.02
CA LEU A 353 18.45 3.31 3.20
C LEU A 353 19.73 3.87 3.87
N GLU A 354 20.76 3.05 3.99
CA GLU A 354 22.05 3.49 4.52
C GLU A 354 22.73 4.51 3.61
N ALA A 355 22.71 4.26 2.29
CA ALA A 355 23.21 5.21 1.30
C ALA A 355 22.52 6.58 1.41
N ALA A 356 21.22 6.58 1.54
CA ALA A 356 20.45 7.81 1.71
C ALA A 356 20.81 8.56 2.99
N LYS A 357 21.01 7.87 4.12
CA LYS A 357 21.47 8.49 5.38
C LYS A 357 22.84 9.15 5.25
N ILE A 358 23.78 8.48 4.55
CA ILE A 358 25.13 9.05 4.30
C ILE A 358 25.03 10.31 3.44
N ILE A 359 24.24 10.26 2.36
CA ILE A 359 24.07 11.40 1.45
C ILE A 359 23.46 12.59 2.18
N ASN A 360 22.41 12.36 3.01
CA ASN A 360 21.78 13.43 3.77
C ASN A 360 22.75 14.05 4.80
N ALA A 361 23.47 13.23 5.57
CA ALA A 361 24.49 13.71 6.51
C ALA A 361 25.65 14.47 5.86
N GLY A 362 25.93 14.21 4.57
CA GLY A 362 26.95 14.91 3.80
C GLY A 362 26.49 16.28 3.25
N ARG A 363 25.17 16.48 3.09
CA ARG A 363 24.60 17.76 2.61
C ARG A 363 24.53 18.83 3.70
N ASP A 364 24.47 18.41 4.95
CA ASP A 364 24.38 19.32 6.11
C ASP A 364 25.75 19.86 6.55
N LYS A 365 26.83 19.56 5.83
CA LYS A 365 28.20 20.03 6.06
C LYS A 365 28.64 21.03 5.00
#